data_23985236a40770a09c40dfbe78574bc0
#
_entry.id   23985236a40770a09c40dfbe78574bc0
#
_cell.length_a   1.000
_cell.length_b   1.000
_cell.length_c   1.000
_cell.angle_alpha   90.00
_cell.angle_beta   90.00
_cell.angle_gamma   90.00
#
_symmetry.space_group_name_H-M   'P 1'
#
loop_
_entity.id
_entity.type
_entity.pdbx_description
1 polymer ?
#
loop_
_entity_poly.entity_id
_entity_poly.type
_entity_poly.pdbx_seq_one_letter_code
_entity_poly.pdbx_strand_id
1 'polypeptide(L)'
;MGDLARHVAKQARLRYPNTAVPEDLAPTFAHMGRLAEGIINKTAAVITSQDVTLATDIAEEDSEMDRVHRELFTIVLSADWKHGVEAAIDVTLLSRYYERYADHAVSVTKRVVNVVTGEPYAGVMLD
;
A
#
# COMPACT_ATOMS: atom_id res chain seq x y z
N MET A 1 7.49 -1.12 9.05
CA MET A 1 6.11 -1.37 8.59
C MET A 1 5.07 -1.07 9.65
N GLY A 2 5.31 -1.46 10.90
CA GLY A 2 4.40 -1.14 12.01
C GLY A 2 4.15 0.35 12.17
N ASP A 3 5.15 1.18 11.92
CA ASP A 3 5.02 2.64 11.98
C ASP A 3 3.99 3.17 10.98
N LEU A 4 3.98 2.62 9.76
CA LEU A 4 3.04 3.06 8.73
C LEU A 4 1.61 2.65 9.09
N ALA A 5 1.42 1.45 9.62
CA ALA A 5 0.12 1.01 10.12
C ALA A 5 -0.39 1.92 11.24
N ARG A 6 0.50 2.32 12.15
CA ARG A 6 0.19 3.25 13.22
C ARG A 6 -0.20 4.64 12.67
N HIS A 7 0.50 5.11 11.63
CA HIS A 7 0.16 6.39 10.99
C HIS A 7 -1.22 6.37 10.36
N VAL A 8 -1.63 5.26 9.75
CA VAL A 8 -2.98 5.10 9.21
C VAL A 8 -4.01 5.26 10.34
N ALA A 9 -3.81 4.55 11.45
CA ALA A 9 -4.72 4.62 12.59
C ALA A 9 -4.78 6.02 13.18
N LYS A 10 -3.63 6.69 13.33
CA LYS A 10 -3.56 8.06 13.85
C LYS A 10 -4.28 9.05 12.94
N GLN A 11 -4.12 8.93 11.63
CA GLN A 11 -4.77 9.83 10.68
C GLN A 11 -6.29 9.69 10.76
N ALA A 12 -6.80 8.45 10.85
CA ALA A 12 -8.22 8.20 11.02
C ALA A 12 -8.75 8.80 12.33
N ARG A 13 -7.97 8.65 13.41
CA ARG A 13 -8.34 9.14 14.73
C ARG A 13 -8.42 10.66 14.81
N LEU A 14 -7.60 11.39 14.05
CA LEU A 14 -7.61 12.85 14.05
C LEU A 14 -8.97 13.43 13.66
N ARG A 15 -9.75 12.70 12.89
CA ARG A 15 -11.05 13.16 12.39
C ARG A 15 -12.23 12.65 13.18
N TYR A 16 -11.98 11.82 14.20
CA TYR A 16 -13.06 11.31 15.03
C TYR A 16 -13.87 12.47 15.68
N PRO A 17 -15.22 12.44 15.72
CA PRO A 17 -16.12 11.36 15.27
C PRO A 17 -16.42 11.34 13.77
N ASN A 18 -15.85 12.24 13.01
CA ASN A 18 -15.97 12.24 11.55
C ASN A 18 -14.99 11.22 10.94
N THR A 19 -15.20 10.86 9.69
CA THR A 19 -14.29 9.96 8.97
C THR A 19 -13.23 10.77 8.23
N ALA A 20 -12.01 10.21 8.14
CA ALA A 20 -10.93 10.82 7.37
C ALA A 20 -11.13 10.64 5.86
N VAL A 21 -11.91 9.65 5.45
CA VAL A 21 -12.11 9.28 4.05
C VAL A 21 -13.54 9.62 3.64
N PRO A 22 -13.75 10.38 2.55
CA PRO A 22 -15.09 10.58 2.00
C PRO A 22 -15.76 9.25 1.67
N GLU A 23 -17.07 9.18 1.83
CA GLU A 23 -17.84 7.96 1.64
C GLU A 23 -17.65 7.33 0.25
N ASP A 24 -17.59 8.16 -0.79
CA ASP A 24 -17.41 7.71 -2.16
C ASP A 24 -16.03 7.10 -2.42
N LEU A 25 -15.04 7.35 -1.57
CA LEU A 25 -13.70 6.77 -1.65
C LEU A 25 -13.49 5.60 -0.68
N ALA A 26 -14.47 5.29 0.17
CA ALA A 26 -14.35 4.19 1.11
C ALA A 26 -14.07 2.84 0.41
N PRO A 27 -14.73 2.47 -0.70
CA PRO A 27 -14.40 1.24 -1.41
C PRO A 27 -12.96 1.18 -1.92
N THR A 28 -12.41 2.31 -2.36
CA THR A 28 -11.03 2.40 -2.84
C THR A 28 -10.06 2.11 -1.71
N PHE A 29 -10.25 2.70 -0.54
CA PHE A 29 -9.40 2.44 0.63
C PHE A 29 -9.58 1.02 1.16
N ALA A 30 -10.78 0.46 1.11
CA ALA A 30 -10.99 -0.94 1.44
C ALA A 30 -10.20 -1.86 0.51
N HIS A 31 -10.14 -1.55 -0.78
CA HIS A 31 -9.32 -2.27 -1.76
C HIS A 31 -7.83 -2.16 -1.43
N MET A 32 -7.34 -0.97 -1.09
CA MET A 32 -5.95 -0.77 -0.67
C MET A 32 -5.63 -1.59 0.58
N GLY A 33 -6.55 -1.64 1.53
CA GLY A 33 -6.40 -2.45 2.74
C GLY A 33 -6.28 -3.93 2.43
N ARG A 34 -7.11 -4.44 1.52
CA ARG A 34 -7.03 -5.85 1.08
C ARG A 34 -5.72 -6.14 0.36
N LEU A 35 -5.26 -5.23 -0.49
CA LEU A 35 -3.96 -5.37 -1.16
C LEU A 35 -2.82 -5.42 -0.14
N ALA A 36 -2.83 -4.51 0.83
CA ALA A 36 -1.81 -4.48 1.88
C ALA A 36 -1.79 -5.77 2.69
N GLU A 37 -2.96 -6.28 3.06
CA GLU A 37 -3.09 -7.54 3.80
C GLU A 37 -2.56 -8.72 2.97
N GLY A 38 -2.94 -8.80 1.70
CA GLY A 38 -2.46 -9.85 0.79
C GLY A 38 -0.95 -9.82 0.63
N ILE A 39 -0.39 -8.63 0.42
CA ILE A 39 1.04 -8.44 0.25
C ILE A 39 1.80 -8.88 1.51
N ILE A 40 1.39 -8.42 2.69
CA ILE A 40 2.11 -8.75 3.92
C ILE A 40 1.99 -10.24 4.27
N ASN A 41 0.85 -10.87 4.03
CA ASN A 41 0.68 -12.30 4.26
C ASN A 41 1.59 -13.13 3.35
N LYS A 42 1.71 -12.76 2.09
CA LYS A 42 2.62 -13.43 1.15
C LYS A 42 4.07 -13.17 1.50
N THR A 43 4.41 -11.95 1.93
CA THR A 43 5.76 -11.62 2.39
C THR A 43 6.14 -12.47 3.61
N ALA A 44 5.24 -12.62 4.57
CA ALA A 44 5.45 -13.48 5.72
C ALA A 44 5.67 -14.94 5.30
N ALA A 45 4.90 -15.43 4.33
CA ALA A 45 5.07 -16.77 3.79
C ALA A 45 6.44 -16.96 3.12
N VAL A 46 6.91 -15.95 2.37
CA VAL A 46 8.25 -15.98 1.77
C VAL A 46 9.32 -16.06 2.84
N ILE A 47 9.19 -15.30 3.91
CA ILE A 47 10.16 -15.30 5.03
C ILE A 47 10.20 -16.66 5.71
N THR A 48 9.04 -17.24 6.04
CA THR A 48 8.95 -18.45 6.85
C THR A 48 9.26 -19.72 6.06
N SER A 49 8.74 -19.82 4.82
CA SER A 49 8.90 -21.01 3.97
C SER A 49 10.04 -20.91 2.97
N GLN A 50 10.58 -19.69 2.77
CA GLN A 50 11.57 -19.38 1.74
C GLN A 50 11.09 -19.75 0.34
N ASP A 51 9.77 -19.75 0.12
CA ASP A 51 9.14 -19.98 -1.17
C ASP A 51 9.12 -18.67 -1.98
N VAL A 52 10.12 -18.53 -2.84
CA VAL A 52 10.30 -17.31 -3.63
C VAL A 52 9.34 -17.21 -4.82
N THR A 53 8.53 -18.24 -5.07
CA THR A 53 7.56 -18.20 -6.18
C THR A 53 6.46 -17.16 -5.95
N LEU A 54 6.22 -16.79 -4.69
CA LEU A 54 5.25 -15.75 -4.34
C LEU A 54 5.70 -14.34 -4.69
N ALA A 55 6.99 -14.15 -5.01
CA ALA A 55 7.54 -12.83 -5.30
C ALA A 55 6.85 -12.15 -6.49
N THR A 56 6.48 -12.92 -7.51
CA THR A 56 5.76 -12.40 -8.67
C THR A 56 4.38 -11.85 -8.28
N ASP A 57 3.64 -12.60 -7.46
CA ASP A 57 2.33 -12.16 -6.99
C ASP A 57 2.43 -10.90 -6.14
N ILE A 58 3.45 -10.82 -5.29
CA ILE A 58 3.71 -9.63 -4.47
C ILE A 58 3.99 -8.43 -5.36
N ALA A 59 4.80 -8.60 -6.42
CA ALA A 59 5.10 -7.54 -7.36
C ALA A 59 3.85 -7.04 -8.10
N GLU A 60 2.98 -7.95 -8.50
CA GLU A 60 1.73 -7.59 -9.18
C GLU A 60 0.79 -6.82 -8.25
N GLU A 61 0.67 -7.24 -7.00
CA GLU A 61 -0.16 -6.55 -6.01
C GLU A 61 0.41 -5.17 -5.67
N ASP A 62 1.73 -5.04 -5.61
CA ASP A 62 2.39 -3.75 -5.40
C ASP A 62 2.14 -2.80 -6.57
N SER A 63 2.18 -3.31 -7.80
CA SER A 63 1.85 -2.52 -9.00
C SER A 63 0.40 -2.03 -8.95
N GLU A 64 -0.52 -2.87 -8.50
CA GLU A 64 -1.93 -2.48 -8.33
C GLU A 64 -2.08 -1.42 -7.24
N MET A 65 -1.37 -1.55 -6.12
CA MET A 65 -1.37 -0.55 -5.06
C MET A 65 -0.89 0.81 -5.59
N ASP A 66 0.18 0.81 -6.37
CA ASP A 66 0.72 2.02 -6.98
C ASP A 66 -0.26 2.65 -7.97
N ARG A 67 -0.93 1.82 -8.77
CA ARG A 67 -1.97 2.29 -9.70
C ARG A 67 -3.11 2.99 -8.96
N VAL A 68 -3.60 2.38 -7.89
CA VAL A 68 -4.69 2.95 -7.08
C VAL A 68 -4.25 4.26 -6.44
N HIS A 69 -3.01 4.30 -5.93
CA HIS A 69 -2.45 5.51 -5.34
C HIS A 69 -2.41 6.66 -6.36
N ARG A 70 -1.94 6.40 -7.58
CA ARG A 70 -1.91 7.41 -8.64
C ARG A 70 -3.31 7.84 -9.06
N GLU A 71 -4.25 6.93 -9.11
CA GLU A 71 -5.65 7.23 -9.42
C GLU A 71 -6.24 8.19 -8.38
N LEU A 72 -5.94 7.98 -7.10
CA LEU A 72 -6.39 8.86 -6.03
C LEU A 72 -5.82 10.28 -6.19
N PHE A 73 -4.56 10.42 -6.61
CA PHE A 73 -4.01 11.74 -6.92
C PHE A 73 -4.80 12.44 -8.04
N THR A 74 -5.12 11.71 -9.08
CA THR A 74 -5.92 12.26 -10.19
C THR A 74 -7.27 12.73 -9.69
N ILE A 75 -7.93 11.97 -8.83
CA ILE A 75 -9.23 12.33 -8.25
C ILE A 75 -9.11 13.58 -7.37
N VAL A 76 -8.12 13.63 -6.50
CA VAL A 76 -7.92 14.73 -5.56
C VAL A 76 -7.59 16.05 -6.29
N LEU A 77 -6.82 15.96 -7.37
CA LEU A 77 -6.43 17.13 -8.17
C LEU A 77 -7.46 17.54 -9.22
N SER A 78 -8.53 16.76 -9.36
CA SER A 78 -9.60 17.07 -10.31
C SER A 78 -10.37 18.32 -9.93
N ALA A 79 -10.82 19.07 -10.92
CA ALA A 79 -11.73 20.20 -10.72
C ALA A 79 -13.07 19.77 -10.10
N ASP A 80 -13.42 18.49 -10.22
CA ASP A 80 -14.65 17.93 -9.65
C ASP A 80 -14.52 17.55 -8.16
N TRP A 81 -13.34 17.72 -7.58
CA TRP A 81 -13.13 17.44 -6.15
C TRP A 81 -13.97 18.41 -5.30
N LYS A 82 -14.89 17.85 -4.52
CA LYS A 82 -15.88 18.64 -3.78
C LYS A 82 -15.81 18.43 -2.25
N HIS A 83 -14.80 17.72 -1.77
CA HIS A 83 -14.69 17.36 -0.35
C HIS A 83 -13.80 18.33 0.45
N GLY A 84 -13.22 19.33 -0.19
CA GLY A 84 -12.39 20.34 0.46
C GLY A 84 -10.92 19.94 0.62
N VAL A 85 -10.13 20.91 1.06
CA VAL A 85 -8.67 20.77 1.19
C VAL A 85 -8.28 19.78 2.30
N GLU A 86 -8.97 19.84 3.43
CA GLU A 86 -8.68 18.96 4.56
C GLU A 86 -8.84 17.48 4.17
N ALA A 87 -9.95 17.14 3.51
CA ALA A 87 -10.18 15.77 3.03
C ALA A 87 -9.16 15.39 1.96
N ALA A 88 -8.76 16.30 1.10
CA ALA A 88 -7.72 16.06 0.09
C ALA A 88 -6.39 15.68 0.75
N ILE A 89 -6.02 16.38 1.81
CA ILE A 89 -4.80 16.08 2.57
C ILE A 89 -4.91 14.71 3.22
N ASP A 90 -6.02 14.40 3.89
CA ASP A 90 -6.22 13.12 4.57
C ASP A 90 -6.14 11.95 3.58
N VAL A 91 -6.81 12.06 2.44
CA VAL A 91 -6.80 11.03 1.39
C VAL A 91 -5.38 10.83 0.87
N THR A 92 -4.66 11.91 0.60
CA THR A 92 -3.29 11.84 0.09
C THR A 92 -2.35 11.17 1.10
N LEU A 93 -2.43 11.55 2.37
CA LEU A 93 -1.58 10.96 3.41
C LEU A 93 -1.88 9.49 3.63
N LEU A 94 -3.16 9.11 3.75
CA LEU A 94 -3.55 7.72 3.93
C LEU A 94 -3.11 6.85 2.76
N SER A 95 -3.35 7.32 1.53
CA SER A 95 -2.93 6.63 0.32
C SER A 95 -1.41 6.43 0.30
N ARG A 96 -0.65 7.44 0.69
CA ARG A 96 0.81 7.38 0.76
C ARG A 96 1.29 6.36 1.78
N TYR A 97 0.63 6.27 2.94
CA TYR A 97 0.99 5.29 3.97
C TYR A 97 0.77 3.86 3.49
N TYR A 98 -0.35 3.57 2.81
CA TYR A 98 -0.60 2.25 2.23
C TYR A 98 0.42 1.90 1.17
N GLU A 99 0.72 2.83 0.27
CA GLU A 99 1.70 2.61 -0.80
C GLU A 99 3.10 2.33 -0.22
N ARG A 100 3.53 3.10 0.76
CA ARG A 100 4.82 2.89 1.42
C ARG A 100 4.87 1.59 2.19
N TYR A 101 3.76 1.19 2.80
CA TYR A 101 3.65 -0.10 3.49
C TYR A 101 3.92 -1.25 2.51
N ALA A 102 3.28 -1.20 1.34
CA ALA A 102 3.48 -2.19 0.28
C ALA A 102 4.94 -2.20 -0.22
N ASP A 103 5.53 -1.02 -0.43
CA ASP A 103 6.93 -0.91 -0.85
C ASP A 103 7.91 -1.56 0.14
N HIS A 104 7.68 -1.39 1.43
CA HIS A 104 8.50 -2.04 2.45
C HIS A 104 8.40 -3.57 2.37
N ALA A 105 7.20 -4.10 2.18
CA ALA A 105 7.00 -5.54 2.02
C ALA A 105 7.73 -6.07 0.79
N VAL A 106 7.69 -5.33 -0.31
CA VAL A 106 8.43 -5.64 -1.53
C VAL A 106 9.93 -5.65 -1.28
N SER A 107 10.45 -4.66 -0.56
CA SER A 107 11.88 -4.57 -0.23
C SER A 107 12.34 -5.77 0.60
N VAL A 108 11.52 -6.19 1.57
CA VAL A 108 11.80 -7.39 2.37
C VAL A 108 11.83 -8.63 1.48
N THR A 109 10.85 -8.76 0.58
CA THR A 109 10.78 -9.89 -0.35
C THR A 109 12.01 -9.97 -1.23
N LYS A 110 12.47 -8.85 -1.78
CA LYS A 110 13.70 -8.79 -2.58
C LYS A 110 14.91 -9.34 -1.81
N ARG A 111 15.04 -8.95 -0.56
CA ARG A 111 16.15 -9.40 0.30
C ARG A 111 16.08 -10.89 0.58
N VAL A 112 14.88 -11.42 0.82
CA VAL A 112 14.70 -12.85 1.03
C VAL A 112 15.07 -13.64 -0.24
N VAL A 113 14.61 -13.19 -1.41
CA VAL A 113 14.97 -13.81 -2.69
C VAL A 113 16.49 -13.82 -2.87
N ASN A 114 17.16 -12.72 -2.58
CA ASN A 114 18.62 -12.62 -2.67
C ASN A 114 19.30 -13.64 -1.73
N VAL A 115 18.83 -13.76 -0.51
CA VAL A 115 19.40 -14.71 0.47
C VAL A 115 19.20 -16.16 0.02
N VAL A 116 18.00 -16.49 -0.48
CA VAL A 116 17.66 -17.85 -0.88
C VAL A 116 18.36 -18.27 -2.15
N THR A 117 18.41 -17.39 -3.16
CA THR A 117 18.98 -17.71 -4.47
C THR A 117 20.45 -17.35 -4.61
N GLY A 118 20.96 -16.48 -3.74
CA GLY A 118 22.31 -15.95 -3.84
C GLY A 118 22.50 -14.89 -4.92
N GLU A 119 21.41 -14.50 -5.59
CA GLU A 119 21.43 -13.53 -6.70
C GLU A 119 20.42 -12.42 -6.47
N PRO A 120 20.65 -11.22 -7.06
CA PRO A 120 19.64 -10.16 -7.02
C PRO A 120 18.34 -10.64 -7.68
N TYR A 121 17.21 -10.14 -7.17
CA TYR A 121 15.91 -10.43 -7.76
C TYR A 121 15.85 -9.87 -9.19
N ALA A 122 15.67 -10.75 -10.16
CA ALA A 122 15.68 -10.41 -11.59
C ALA A 122 14.30 -10.47 -12.25
N GLY A 123 13.23 -10.56 -11.44
CA GLY A 123 11.86 -10.59 -11.94
C GLY A 123 11.34 -9.21 -12.30
N VAL A 124 10.03 -8.98 -12.04
CA VAL A 124 9.40 -7.69 -12.28
C VAL A 124 10.14 -6.61 -11.47
N MET A 125 10.41 -5.46 -12.11
CA MET A 125 11.02 -4.33 -11.43
C MET A 125 10.10 -3.85 -10.31
N LEU A 126 10.64 -3.83 -9.10
CA LEU A 126 9.92 -3.41 -7.90
C LEU A 126 10.45 -2.04 -7.47
N ASP A 127 9.63 -1.04 -7.61
CA ASP A 127 10.00 0.33 -7.26
C ASP A 127 9.65 0.68 -5.81
#